data_e72057666994ccfc30bd48846921c658
#
_entry.id   e72057666994ccfc30bd48846921c658
#
_cell.length_a   1.000
_cell.length_b   1.000
_cell.length_c   1.000
_cell.angle_alpha   90.00
_cell.angle_beta   90.00
_cell.angle_gamma   90.00
#
_symmetry.space_group_name_H-M   'P 1'
#
loop_
_entity.id
_entity.type
_entity.pdbx_description
1 polymer ?
#
loop_
_entity_poly.entity_id
_entity_poly.type
_entity_poly.pdbx_seq_one_letter_code
_entity_poly.pdbx_strand_id
1 'polypeptide(L)'
;NGNLMLINRNGILFGNGAEIDVHGLVATTSNISDTNFMNGQYNFNVSPEFSNTITNRGTITALEGGLVAFIAPGVQNTGIISARLGKVSLAAGNTFTLDLYGDQLVNLGVDSQVMQNVTGFNGEQLNSLVNNSGSIYADGGTVAMDVQTAQGLIDGVINMSGYIQARSIAEKNGSIYLTGGNDGLVSVSGSINATGLGIKETGGVVHVLGSRVGLYDNAFIDVSGDAGGGLVLVGGDYQGLGFIPTAVENYVGPNVSIFADAVTGGNGGRTIFWADRRTDFFGTIRSRGGRLFGDGGFAEVSGKEELYFSGSVDTTAANGKSGTLLLDPDYITISGGSGTASASAASSFTTYENILESVASTTNIDMVATSSI
;
A
#
# COMPACT_ATOMS: atom_id res chain seq x y z
N ASN A 1 9.29 26.78 -14.20
CA ASN A 1 8.66 25.66 -14.96
C ASN A 1 9.72 24.63 -15.42
N GLY A 2 10.56 24.11 -14.52
CA GLY A 2 11.56 23.09 -14.81
C GLY A 2 11.57 22.01 -13.71
N ASN A 3 12.31 20.93 -13.96
CA ASN A 3 12.60 19.94 -12.94
C ASN A 3 13.73 20.47 -12.05
N LEU A 4 13.51 20.42 -10.73
CA LEU A 4 14.49 20.78 -9.73
C LEU A 4 15.10 19.51 -9.13
N MET A 5 16.43 19.40 -9.14
CA MET A 5 17.17 18.39 -8.40
C MET A 5 17.89 19.02 -7.23
N LEU A 6 17.62 18.53 -6.03
CA LEU A 6 18.30 18.90 -4.80
C LEU A 6 19.10 17.71 -4.27
N ILE A 7 20.44 17.85 -4.28
CA ILE A 7 21.35 16.81 -3.79
C ILE A 7 22.08 17.37 -2.57
N ASN A 8 21.86 16.75 -1.40
CA ASN A 8 22.58 17.13 -0.20
C ASN A 8 22.83 15.92 0.72
N ARG A 9 24.07 15.49 0.80
CA ARG A 9 24.51 14.33 1.60
C ARG A 9 24.21 14.45 3.09
N ASN A 10 24.02 15.68 3.59
CA ASN A 10 23.72 15.95 5.01
C ASN A 10 22.22 15.98 5.34
N GLY A 11 21.36 15.59 4.38
CA GLY A 11 19.92 15.64 4.54
C GLY A 11 19.29 16.93 4.01
N ILE A 12 17.97 16.90 3.85
CA ILE A 12 17.19 18.03 3.33
C ILE A 12 15.96 18.21 4.21
N LEU A 13 15.73 19.46 4.63
CA LEU A 13 14.51 19.85 5.35
C LEU A 13 13.73 20.91 4.55
N PHE A 14 12.53 20.58 4.16
CA PHE A 14 11.51 21.55 3.76
C PHE A 14 10.74 21.96 5.01
N GLY A 15 11.03 23.13 5.56
CA GLY A 15 10.53 23.60 6.85
C GLY A 15 9.03 23.95 6.84
N ASN A 16 8.49 24.21 8.03
CA ASN A 16 7.11 24.68 8.17
C ASN A 16 6.91 25.99 7.39
N GLY A 17 5.83 26.08 6.60
CA GLY A 17 5.53 27.24 5.75
C GLY A 17 6.38 27.33 4.47
N ALA A 18 7.25 26.36 4.19
CA ALA A 18 7.89 26.27 2.89
C ALA A 18 6.84 25.96 1.81
N GLU A 19 6.86 26.72 0.71
CA GLU A 19 6.02 26.51 -0.46
C GLU A 19 6.91 26.32 -1.68
N ILE A 20 6.74 25.19 -2.38
CA ILE A 20 7.54 24.82 -3.54
C ILE A 20 6.59 24.47 -4.69
N ASP A 21 6.63 25.27 -5.75
CA ASP A 21 5.87 25.08 -6.98
C ASP A 21 6.83 24.88 -8.14
N VAL A 22 6.89 23.66 -8.66
CA VAL A 22 7.83 23.25 -9.72
C VAL A 22 7.14 22.32 -10.72
N HIS A 23 7.77 22.07 -11.88
CA HIS A 23 7.29 21.00 -12.76
C HIS A 23 7.56 19.63 -12.16
N GLY A 24 8.74 19.43 -11.62
CA GLY A 24 9.12 18.23 -10.90
C GLY A 24 10.20 18.52 -9.87
N LEU A 25 10.25 17.72 -8.80
CA LEU A 25 11.22 17.80 -7.71
C LEU A 25 11.83 16.42 -7.45
N VAL A 26 13.14 16.34 -7.54
CA VAL A 26 13.91 15.19 -7.04
C VAL A 26 14.80 15.69 -5.91
N ALA A 27 14.59 15.19 -4.71
CA ALA A 27 15.40 15.47 -3.53
C ALA A 27 16.10 14.18 -3.08
N THR A 28 17.43 14.21 -2.91
CA THR A 28 18.19 13.01 -2.53
C THR A 28 19.42 13.34 -1.69
N THR A 29 19.81 12.39 -0.87
CA THR A 29 21.10 12.39 -0.18
C THR A 29 22.18 11.61 -0.92
N SER A 30 21.81 10.84 -1.94
CA SER A 30 22.74 10.12 -2.81
C SER A 30 23.32 11.05 -3.86
N ASN A 31 24.51 10.73 -4.39
CA ASN A 31 25.17 11.58 -5.37
C ASN A 31 25.25 10.90 -6.74
N ILE A 32 25.43 11.71 -7.76
CA ILE A 32 25.62 11.33 -9.17
C ILE A 32 26.89 11.98 -9.69
N SER A 33 27.58 11.32 -10.61
CA SER A 33 28.74 11.94 -11.28
C SER A 33 28.30 13.02 -12.27
N ASP A 34 29.10 14.08 -12.43
CA ASP A 34 28.85 15.13 -13.42
C ASP A 34 28.68 14.56 -14.82
N THR A 35 29.49 13.55 -15.17
CA THR A 35 29.40 12.87 -16.46
C THR A 35 28.07 12.20 -16.70
N ASN A 36 27.54 11.44 -15.71
CA ASN A 36 26.24 10.79 -15.81
C ASN A 36 25.11 11.82 -15.90
N PHE A 37 25.17 12.86 -15.06
CA PHE A 37 24.20 13.93 -15.08
C PHE A 37 24.13 14.65 -16.43
N MET A 38 25.30 15.05 -16.98
CA MET A 38 25.39 15.75 -18.28
C MET A 38 24.95 14.88 -19.45
N ASN A 39 25.11 13.56 -19.35
CA ASN A 39 24.65 12.59 -20.35
C ASN A 39 23.19 12.18 -20.21
N GLY A 40 22.44 12.74 -19.25
CA GLY A 40 21.07 12.36 -18.99
C GLY A 40 20.90 10.94 -18.41
N GLN A 41 21.96 10.36 -17.88
CA GLN A 41 21.99 9.06 -17.22
C GLN A 41 21.78 9.27 -15.71
N TYR A 42 20.54 9.33 -15.25
CA TYR A 42 20.23 9.63 -13.85
C TYR A 42 20.44 8.40 -12.95
N ASN A 43 21.69 7.95 -12.87
CA ASN A 43 22.13 6.84 -12.03
C ASN A 43 22.87 7.39 -10.80
N PHE A 44 22.18 7.40 -9.67
CA PHE A 44 22.68 7.87 -8.37
C PHE A 44 23.34 6.70 -7.64
N ASN A 45 24.58 6.43 -7.97
CA ASN A 45 25.34 5.26 -7.50
C ASN A 45 26.38 5.59 -6.41
N VAL A 46 26.40 6.82 -5.92
CA VAL A 46 27.26 7.23 -4.81
C VAL A 46 26.40 7.36 -3.55
N SER A 47 26.51 6.36 -2.67
CA SER A 47 25.80 6.32 -1.39
C SER A 47 26.11 7.54 -0.52
N PRO A 48 25.17 8.01 0.30
CA PRO A 48 25.44 9.05 1.29
C PRO A 48 26.46 8.55 2.33
N GLU A 49 27.29 9.47 2.81
CA GLU A 49 28.30 9.16 3.83
C GLU A 49 27.65 8.92 5.21
N PHE A 50 26.51 9.55 5.47
CA PHE A 50 25.74 9.46 6.71
C PHE A 50 24.31 9.04 6.42
N SER A 51 23.70 8.30 7.35
CA SER A 51 22.30 7.88 7.27
C SER A 51 21.35 9.02 7.68
N ASN A 52 21.33 10.09 6.88
CA ASN A 52 20.51 11.28 7.09
C ASN A 52 19.16 11.18 6.35
N THR A 53 18.26 12.09 6.69
CA THR A 53 16.86 12.07 6.20
C THR A 53 16.55 13.20 5.23
N ILE A 54 15.50 12.98 4.45
CA ILE A 54 14.71 14.03 3.81
C ILE A 54 13.41 14.17 4.59
N THR A 55 13.13 15.40 5.05
CA THR A 55 11.93 15.70 5.83
C THR A 55 11.14 16.81 5.15
N ASN A 56 9.86 16.56 4.86
CA ASN A 56 8.92 17.59 4.41
C ASN A 56 7.96 17.98 5.54
N ARG A 57 7.91 19.26 5.87
CA ARG A 57 6.95 19.91 6.79
C ARG A 57 6.18 21.04 6.09
N GLY A 58 6.49 21.31 4.83
CA GLY A 58 5.90 22.37 3.99
C GLY A 58 4.89 21.82 3.00
N THR A 59 4.61 22.63 1.99
CA THR A 59 3.74 22.29 0.85
C THR A 59 4.58 22.24 -0.42
N ILE A 60 4.48 21.12 -1.13
CA ILE A 60 5.18 20.89 -2.39
C ILE A 60 4.14 20.55 -3.44
N THR A 61 4.13 21.34 -4.53
CA THR A 61 3.21 21.17 -5.65
C THR A 61 4.02 20.96 -6.92
N ALA A 62 3.87 19.79 -7.53
CA ALA A 62 4.33 19.57 -8.90
C ALA A 62 3.21 19.94 -9.88
N LEU A 63 3.59 20.47 -11.05
CA LEU A 63 2.66 20.68 -12.15
C LEU A 63 2.05 19.37 -12.61
N GLU A 64 0.96 19.46 -13.33
CA GLU A 64 0.24 18.29 -13.87
C GLU A 64 1.17 17.37 -14.67
N GLY A 65 1.19 16.08 -14.33
CA GLY A 65 2.09 15.10 -14.92
C GLY A 65 3.53 15.12 -14.36
N GLY A 66 3.83 15.97 -13.38
CA GLY A 66 5.17 16.10 -12.80
C GLY A 66 5.51 15.00 -11.77
N LEU A 67 6.78 14.92 -11.40
CA LEU A 67 7.31 13.99 -10.41
C LEU A 67 7.70 14.72 -9.12
N VAL A 68 7.33 14.17 -7.97
CA VAL A 68 7.97 14.49 -6.69
C VAL A 68 8.62 13.23 -6.15
N ALA A 69 9.94 13.20 -6.03
CA ALA A 69 10.69 12.04 -5.55
C ALA A 69 11.64 12.43 -4.41
N PHE A 70 11.53 11.75 -3.28
CA PHE A 70 12.44 11.84 -2.14
C PHE A 70 13.14 10.50 -1.97
N ILE A 71 14.46 10.48 -2.09
CA ILE A 71 15.26 9.26 -1.97
C ILE A 71 16.42 9.51 -1.00
N ALA A 72 16.41 8.82 0.14
CA ALA A 72 17.40 8.91 1.18
C ALA A 72 17.36 7.65 2.07
N PRO A 73 18.31 7.44 2.99
CA PRO A 73 18.20 6.39 4.00
C PRO A 73 16.94 6.48 4.85
N GLY A 74 16.40 7.69 5.07
CA GLY A 74 15.11 7.91 5.71
C GLY A 74 14.33 9.05 5.06
N VAL A 75 13.01 8.88 4.93
CA VAL A 75 12.11 9.87 4.32
C VAL A 75 10.91 10.09 5.22
N GLN A 76 10.65 11.36 5.56
CA GLN A 76 9.57 11.77 6.45
C GLN A 76 8.69 12.81 5.76
N ASN A 77 7.41 12.53 5.58
CA ASN A 77 6.44 13.54 5.15
C ASN A 77 5.42 13.81 6.27
N THR A 78 5.44 15.01 6.80
CA THR A 78 4.44 15.53 7.74
C THR A 78 3.68 16.72 7.16
N GLY A 79 4.08 17.16 5.97
CA GLY A 79 3.49 18.26 5.21
C GLY A 79 2.54 17.76 4.10
N ILE A 80 2.46 18.53 3.03
CA ILE A 80 1.60 18.27 1.88
C ILE A 80 2.45 18.09 0.62
N ILE A 81 2.14 17.05 -0.16
CA ILE A 81 2.73 16.83 -1.48
C ILE A 81 1.59 16.66 -2.49
N SER A 82 1.63 17.39 -3.60
CA SER A 82 0.62 17.34 -4.67
C SER A 82 1.28 17.15 -6.04
N ALA A 83 0.84 16.14 -6.80
CA ALA A 83 1.32 15.84 -8.15
C ALA A 83 0.19 15.24 -9.01
N ARG A 84 -0.81 16.06 -9.36
CA ARG A 84 -1.97 15.62 -10.17
C ARG A 84 -1.51 15.04 -11.51
N LEU A 85 -2.07 13.89 -11.93
CA LEU A 85 -1.70 13.11 -13.13
C LEU A 85 -0.20 12.74 -13.17
N GLY A 86 0.51 12.94 -12.09
CA GLY A 86 1.95 12.74 -11.95
C GLY A 86 2.30 11.60 -11.00
N LYS A 87 3.51 11.65 -10.46
CA LYS A 87 4.01 10.63 -9.55
C LYS A 87 4.59 11.23 -8.28
N VAL A 88 4.34 10.55 -7.16
CA VAL A 88 5.01 10.82 -5.89
C VAL A 88 5.74 9.55 -5.47
N SER A 89 7.04 9.64 -5.23
CA SER A 89 7.87 8.54 -4.74
C SER A 89 8.59 8.95 -3.46
N LEU A 90 8.33 8.21 -2.38
CA LEU A 90 9.07 8.32 -1.12
C LEU A 90 9.85 7.03 -0.93
N ALA A 91 11.16 7.05 -1.12
CA ALA A 91 11.95 5.83 -1.16
C ALA A 91 13.11 5.84 -0.15
N ALA A 92 13.20 4.80 0.68
CA ALA A 92 14.34 4.61 1.57
C ALA A 92 15.35 3.66 0.96
N GLY A 93 16.52 4.20 0.61
CA GLY A 93 17.62 3.48 -0.01
C GLY A 93 18.84 4.37 -0.22
N ASN A 94 19.99 3.72 -0.46
CA ASN A 94 21.27 4.42 -0.60
C ASN A 94 21.62 4.76 -2.04
N THR A 95 21.14 3.99 -3.02
CA THR A 95 21.41 4.17 -4.44
C THR A 95 20.14 3.90 -5.26
N PHE A 96 20.02 4.56 -6.41
CA PHE A 96 18.84 4.40 -7.26
C PHE A 96 19.13 4.83 -8.70
N THR A 97 18.26 4.44 -9.62
CA THR A 97 18.16 4.98 -10.97
C THR A 97 16.81 5.66 -11.15
N LEU A 98 16.78 6.72 -11.94
CA LEU A 98 15.58 7.47 -12.25
C LEU A 98 15.42 7.61 -13.76
N ASP A 99 14.28 7.18 -14.28
CA ASP A 99 13.87 7.51 -15.66
C ASP A 99 13.05 8.81 -15.66
N LEU A 100 13.74 9.93 -15.70
CA LEU A 100 13.11 11.25 -15.60
C LEU A 100 12.23 11.61 -16.81
N TYR A 101 12.53 11.07 -17.99
CA TYR A 101 11.87 11.44 -19.26
C TYR A 101 11.02 10.32 -19.86
N GLY A 102 11.09 9.11 -19.32
CA GLY A 102 10.29 7.98 -19.73
C GLY A 102 9.08 7.77 -18.81
N ASP A 103 9.12 6.70 -18.04
CA ASP A 103 8.02 6.33 -17.13
C ASP A 103 8.06 7.04 -15.78
N GLN A 104 9.11 7.82 -15.50
CA GLN A 104 9.35 8.54 -14.24
C GLN A 104 9.40 7.59 -13.00
N LEU A 105 9.86 6.36 -13.21
CA LEU A 105 10.04 5.43 -12.11
C LEU A 105 11.38 5.67 -11.39
N VAL A 106 11.30 5.55 -10.07
CA VAL A 106 12.48 5.45 -9.20
C VAL A 106 12.71 3.96 -8.95
N ASN A 107 13.86 3.47 -9.39
CA ASN A 107 14.25 2.08 -9.17
C ASN A 107 15.38 2.02 -8.15
N LEU A 108 15.12 1.49 -6.96
CA LEU A 108 16.15 1.25 -5.96
C LEU A 108 17.11 0.15 -6.47
N GLY A 109 18.41 0.39 -6.38
CA GLY A 109 19.43 -0.58 -6.80
C GLY A 109 19.51 -1.80 -5.88
N VAL A 110 20.04 -2.91 -6.35
CA VAL A 110 20.25 -4.13 -5.53
C VAL A 110 21.12 -3.86 -4.30
N ASP A 111 22.11 -2.98 -4.44
CA ASP A 111 23.02 -2.58 -3.35
C ASP A 111 22.54 -1.30 -2.63
N SER A 112 21.25 -0.96 -2.74
CA SER A 112 20.70 0.27 -2.17
C SER A 112 20.28 0.13 -0.70
N GLN A 113 20.48 -1.03 -0.10
CA GLN A 113 20.03 -1.31 1.27
C GLN A 113 20.55 -0.29 2.29
N VAL A 114 19.66 0.19 3.15
CA VAL A 114 20.04 0.98 4.33
C VAL A 114 20.67 0.03 5.36
N MET A 115 21.94 0.25 5.68
CA MET A 115 22.79 -0.63 6.51
C MET A 115 23.02 -0.10 7.92
N GLN A 116 22.57 1.10 8.25
CA GLN A 116 22.82 1.78 9.51
C GLN A 116 21.56 2.44 10.03
N ASN A 117 21.49 2.63 11.34
CA ASN A 117 20.42 3.40 11.97
C ASN A 117 20.33 4.80 11.38
N VAL A 118 19.13 5.21 11.05
CA VAL A 118 18.85 6.50 10.43
C VAL A 118 18.45 7.50 11.47
N THR A 119 19.06 8.69 11.40
CA THR A 119 18.81 9.79 12.33
C THR A 119 17.92 10.84 11.64
N GLY A 120 16.87 11.25 12.31
CA GLY A 120 16.02 12.36 11.89
C GLY A 120 16.71 13.72 12.03
N PHE A 121 16.03 14.76 11.54
CA PHE A 121 16.60 16.11 11.47
C PHE A 121 17.01 16.69 12.85
N ASN A 122 16.33 16.31 13.92
CA ASN A 122 16.64 16.76 15.29
C ASN A 122 17.56 15.79 16.05
N GLY A 123 18.14 14.80 15.39
CA GLY A 123 19.00 13.80 16.01
C GLY A 123 18.26 12.59 16.62
N GLU A 124 16.93 12.52 16.48
CA GLU A 124 16.13 11.37 16.92
C GLU A 124 16.38 10.15 16.03
N GLN A 125 16.37 8.96 16.61
CA GLN A 125 16.36 7.72 15.85
C GLN A 125 14.98 7.51 15.22
N LEU A 126 14.93 7.13 13.94
CA LEU A 126 13.66 6.87 13.27
C LEU A 126 13.06 5.54 13.70
N ASN A 127 11.73 5.53 13.84
CA ASN A 127 10.94 4.31 14.09
C ASN A 127 10.52 3.62 12.77
N SER A 128 10.63 4.33 11.64
CA SER A 128 10.38 3.80 10.29
C SER A 128 11.22 4.56 9.27
N LEU A 129 11.67 3.87 8.22
CA LEU A 129 12.52 4.47 7.20
C LEU A 129 11.73 5.39 6.27
N VAL A 130 10.51 5.01 5.91
CA VAL A 130 9.56 5.89 5.20
C VAL A 130 8.35 6.13 6.09
N ASN A 131 8.08 7.39 6.39
CA ASN A 131 6.92 7.80 7.19
C ASN A 131 6.10 8.85 6.46
N ASN A 132 4.79 8.60 6.33
CA ASN A 132 3.82 9.60 5.90
C ASN A 132 2.76 9.78 6.98
N SER A 133 2.87 10.84 7.75
CA SER A 133 1.83 11.32 8.67
C SER A 133 1.15 12.60 8.16
N GLY A 134 1.61 13.13 7.03
CA GLY A 134 1.02 14.24 6.29
C GLY A 134 0.05 13.79 5.21
N SER A 135 -0.05 14.56 4.13
CA SER A 135 -0.98 14.31 3.03
C SER A 135 -0.27 14.25 1.68
N ILE A 136 -0.65 13.28 0.86
CA ILE A 136 -0.17 13.12 -0.52
C ILE A 136 -1.37 13.06 -1.46
N TYR A 137 -1.35 13.85 -2.53
CA TYR A 137 -2.39 13.95 -3.56
C TYR A 137 -1.80 13.73 -4.95
N ALA A 138 -2.24 12.68 -5.63
CA ALA A 138 -1.77 12.31 -6.98
C ALA A 138 -2.94 11.77 -7.84
N ASP A 139 -4.08 12.46 -7.87
CA ASP A 139 -5.26 12.03 -8.62
C ASP A 139 -4.93 11.77 -10.10
N GLY A 140 -5.34 10.60 -10.63
CA GLY A 140 -5.01 10.11 -11.97
C GLY A 140 -3.55 9.71 -12.15
N GLY A 141 -2.78 9.65 -11.08
CA GLY A 141 -1.36 9.36 -11.05
C GLY A 141 -1.00 8.22 -10.11
N THR A 142 0.24 8.23 -9.63
CA THR A 142 0.79 7.13 -8.82
C THR A 142 1.47 7.67 -7.57
N VAL A 143 1.25 7.00 -6.43
CA VAL A 143 2.02 7.18 -5.21
C VAL A 143 2.75 5.89 -4.89
N ALA A 144 4.06 5.96 -4.70
CA ALA A 144 4.90 4.84 -4.28
C ALA A 144 5.65 5.18 -2.98
N MET A 145 5.64 4.26 -2.04
CA MET A 145 6.49 4.27 -0.85
C MET A 145 7.29 2.96 -0.86
N ASP A 146 8.60 3.04 -1.08
CA ASP A 146 9.47 1.88 -1.25
C ASP A 146 10.61 1.89 -0.24
N VAL A 147 10.93 0.71 0.31
CA VAL A 147 12.04 0.57 1.26
C VAL A 147 12.92 -0.60 0.88
N GLN A 148 14.24 -0.36 0.87
CA GLN A 148 15.24 -1.41 0.88
C GLN A 148 16.14 -1.24 2.11
N THR A 149 16.13 -2.23 3.01
CA THR A 149 16.91 -2.23 4.25
C THR A 149 17.61 -3.56 4.46
N ALA A 150 18.71 -3.52 5.23
CA ALA A 150 19.35 -4.74 5.70
C ALA A 150 18.48 -5.45 6.72
N GLN A 151 18.54 -6.77 6.71
CA GLN A 151 17.76 -7.62 7.61
C GLN A 151 18.01 -7.27 9.08
N GLY A 152 16.95 -7.11 9.85
CA GLY A 152 17.02 -6.85 11.29
C GLY A 152 17.50 -5.45 11.68
N LEU A 153 17.69 -4.52 10.74
CA LEU A 153 18.11 -3.15 11.06
C LEU A 153 17.03 -2.38 11.81
N ILE A 154 15.78 -2.51 11.37
CA ILE A 154 14.62 -1.80 11.92
C ILE A 154 13.37 -2.67 11.74
N ASP A 155 12.49 -2.70 12.75
CA ASP A 155 11.23 -3.47 12.63
C ASP A 155 10.22 -2.79 11.72
N GLY A 156 9.96 -1.51 11.91
CA GLY A 156 9.05 -0.74 11.07
C GLY A 156 9.77 -0.15 9.87
N VAL A 157 9.42 -0.55 8.65
CA VAL A 157 10.05 0.00 7.44
C VAL A 157 9.21 1.10 6.80
N ILE A 158 7.90 0.94 6.74
CA ILE A 158 6.94 1.96 6.29
C ILE A 158 5.92 2.21 7.39
N ASN A 159 5.68 3.49 7.70
CA ASN A 159 4.56 3.94 8.53
C ASN A 159 3.69 4.90 7.72
N MET A 160 2.46 4.48 7.42
CA MET A 160 1.45 5.29 6.75
C MET A 160 0.30 5.58 7.71
N SER A 161 0.45 6.65 8.48
CA SER A 161 -0.56 7.11 9.46
C SER A 161 -1.33 8.36 9.00
N GLY A 162 -0.92 8.97 7.89
CA GLY A 162 -1.53 10.15 7.31
C GLY A 162 -2.59 9.84 6.24
N TYR A 163 -2.59 10.63 5.17
CA TYR A 163 -3.54 10.52 4.07
C TYR A 163 -2.83 10.40 2.73
N ILE A 164 -3.25 9.43 1.92
CA ILE A 164 -2.82 9.31 0.52
C ILE A 164 -4.06 9.26 -0.37
N GLN A 165 -4.06 10.10 -1.41
CA GLN A 165 -5.11 10.13 -2.42
C GLN A 165 -4.50 10.03 -3.82
N ALA A 166 -4.95 9.01 -4.57
CA ALA A 166 -4.70 8.84 -5.99
C ALA A 166 -5.98 8.34 -6.65
N ARG A 167 -7.00 9.20 -6.73
CA ARG A 167 -8.30 8.86 -7.31
C ARG A 167 -8.17 8.68 -8.81
N SER A 168 -9.01 7.84 -9.39
CA SER A 168 -9.14 7.77 -10.84
C SER A 168 -9.71 9.07 -11.40
N ILE A 169 -9.22 9.48 -12.58
CA ILE A 169 -9.73 10.63 -13.34
C ILE A 169 -9.93 10.21 -14.79
N ALA A 170 -11.16 10.21 -15.26
CA ALA A 170 -11.53 9.76 -16.60
C ALA A 170 -11.02 8.33 -16.89
N GLU A 171 -10.11 8.17 -17.85
CA GLU A 171 -9.54 6.86 -18.22
C GLU A 171 -8.24 6.53 -17.47
N LYS A 172 -7.77 7.41 -16.57
CA LYS A 172 -6.54 7.20 -15.78
C LYS A 172 -6.89 6.75 -14.37
N ASN A 173 -6.63 5.48 -14.08
CA ASN A 173 -6.80 4.95 -12.74
C ASN A 173 -5.65 5.36 -11.84
N GLY A 174 -5.97 5.82 -10.64
CA GLY A 174 -4.98 6.10 -9.61
C GLY A 174 -4.35 4.82 -9.07
N SER A 175 -3.11 4.89 -8.64
CA SER A 175 -2.41 3.73 -8.10
C SER A 175 -1.56 4.10 -6.88
N ILE A 176 -1.60 3.26 -5.85
CA ILE A 176 -0.86 3.46 -4.59
C ILE A 176 -0.13 2.17 -4.24
N TYR A 177 1.18 2.26 -4.08
CA TYR A 177 2.06 1.14 -3.77
C TYR A 177 2.86 1.43 -2.51
N LEU A 178 2.75 0.57 -1.51
CA LEU A 178 3.57 0.56 -0.31
C LEU A 178 4.37 -0.73 -0.31
N THR A 179 5.70 -0.67 -0.51
CA THR A 179 6.56 -1.84 -0.68
C THR A 179 7.69 -1.83 0.35
N GLY A 180 7.56 -2.64 1.37
CA GLY A 180 8.50 -2.72 2.50
C GLY A 180 9.70 -3.64 2.29
N GLY A 181 9.89 -4.19 1.08
CA GLY A 181 10.97 -5.15 0.80
C GLY A 181 10.76 -6.51 1.49
N ASN A 182 11.86 -7.25 1.66
CA ASN A 182 11.83 -8.62 2.16
C ASN A 182 11.87 -8.72 3.70
N ASP A 183 12.06 -7.60 4.40
CA ASP A 183 12.20 -7.56 5.85
C ASP A 183 11.48 -6.34 6.42
N GLY A 184 10.90 -6.52 7.62
CA GLY A 184 10.26 -5.45 8.35
C GLY A 184 8.75 -5.35 8.17
N LEU A 185 8.16 -4.43 8.92
CA LEU A 185 6.72 -4.19 8.99
C LEU A 185 6.32 -2.98 8.14
N VAL A 186 5.36 -3.18 7.25
CA VAL A 186 4.58 -2.10 6.63
C VAL A 186 3.33 -1.87 7.47
N SER A 187 3.26 -0.72 8.12
CA SER A 187 2.16 -0.32 9.02
C SER A 187 1.29 0.73 8.35
N VAL A 188 -0.02 0.51 8.35
CA VAL A 188 -1.03 1.48 7.89
C VAL A 188 -2.04 1.69 9.00
N SER A 189 -2.19 2.94 9.45
CA SER A 189 -3.23 3.36 10.39
C SER A 189 -4.00 4.60 9.89
N GLY A 190 -3.57 5.16 8.77
CA GLY A 190 -4.20 6.30 8.10
C GLY A 190 -5.18 5.90 7.01
N SER A 191 -5.45 6.84 6.09
CA SER A 191 -6.42 6.65 5.01
C SER A 191 -5.76 6.63 3.64
N ILE A 192 -6.15 5.66 2.82
CA ILE A 192 -5.72 5.46 1.43
C ILE A 192 -6.95 5.53 0.53
N ASN A 193 -6.98 6.49 -0.39
CA ASN A 193 -8.10 6.77 -1.27
C ASN A 193 -7.66 6.66 -2.75
N ALA A 194 -8.10 5.60 -3.42
CA ALA A 194 -7.94 5.42 -4.85
C ALA A 194 -9.31 5.22 -5.53
N THR A 195 -10.32 5.97 -5.09
CA THR A 195 -11.69 5.90 -5.64
C THR A 195 -11.77 6.43 -7.07
N GLY A 196 -12.75 5.96 -7.83
CA GLY A 196 -13.13 6.48 -9.15
C GLY A 196 -14.61 6.82 -9.17
N LEU A 197 -15.02 7.94 -8.52
CA LEU A 197 -16.42 8.31 -8.31
C LEU A 197 -16.98 9.24 -9.38
N GLY A 198 -16.17 9.69 -10.33
CA GLY A 198 -16.65 10.37 -11.52
C GLY A 198 -17.43 9.43 -12.45
N ILE A 199 -18.27 9.98 -13.31
CA ILE A 199 -19.14 9.20 -14.20
C ILE A 199 -18.30 8.23 -15.04
N LYS A 200 -18.62 6.94 -15.00
CA LYS A 200 -17.93 5.82 -15.65
C LYS A 200 -16.49 5.55 -15.19
N GLU A 201 -16.06 6.15 -14.09
CA GLU A 201 -14.77 5.84 -13.51
C GLU A 201 -14.83 4.53 -12.71
N THR A 202 -13.75 3.78 -12.78
CA THR A 202 -13.54 2.60 -11.92
C THR A 202 -12.59 2.95 -10.78
N GLY A 203 -12.69 2.22 -9.69
CA GLY A 203 -11.72 2.31 -8.61
C GLY A 203 -10.30 2.00 -9.08
N GLY A 204 -9.32 2.54 -8.39
CA GLY A 204 -7.90 2.39 -8.68
C GLY A 204 -7.29 1.12 -8.07
N VAL A 205 -5.98 1.16 -7.88
CA VAL A 205 -5.19 0.03 -7.39
C VAL A 205 -4.44 0.43 -6.11
N VAL A 206 -4.51 -0.43 -5.09
CA VAL A 206 -3.74 -0.27 -3.85
C VAL A 206 -3.01 -1.57 -3.55
N HIS A 207 -1.68 -1.52 -3.43
CA HIS A 207 -0.86 -2.63 -2.95
C HIS A 207 -0.19 -2.22 -1.62
N VAL A 208 -0.29 -3.09 -0.61
CA VAL A 208 0.41 -2.97 0.66
C VAL A 208 1.21 -4.25 0.86
N LEU A 209 2.49 -4.20 0.53
CA LEU A 209 3.36 -5.36 0.40
C LEU A 209 4.59 -5.23 1.30
N GLY A 210 4.99 -6.33 1.92
CA GLY A 210 6.16 -6.41 2.78
C GLY A 210 6.23 -7.78 3.43
N SER A 211 7.31 -8.09 4.12
CA SER A 211 7.45 -9.34 4.86
C SER A 211 6.38 -9.49 5.96
N ARG A 212 6.07 -8.40 6.64
CA ARG A 212 4.94 -8.29 7.57
C ARG A 212 4.11 -7.07 7.20
N VAL A 213 2.79 -7.22 7.18
CA VAL A 213 1.87 -6.13 6.90
C VAL A 213 0.85 -6.01 8.03
N GLY A 214 0.67 -4.79 8.54
CA GLY A 214 -0.32 -4.50 9.57
C GLY A 214 -1.21 -3.31 9.19
N LEU A 215 -2.53 -3.55 9.21
CA LEU A 215 -3.53 -2.49 9.14
C LEU A 215 -4.10 -2.32 10.55
N TYR A 216 -3.93 -1.13 11.14
CA TYR A 216 -4.20 -0.87 12.56
C TYR A 216 -5.20 0.26 12.75
N ASP A 217 -5.66 0.40 13.98
CA ASP A 217 -6.55 1.48 14.42
C ASP A 217 -7.80 1.62 13.53
N ASN A 218 -7.98 2.78 12.92
CA ASN A 218 -9.06 3.06 11.99
C ASN A 218 -8.55 3.15 10.54
N ALA A 219 -7.58 2.33 10.16
CA ALA A 219 -7.08 2.33 8.79
C ALA A 219 -8.23 2.17 7.79
N PHE A 220 -8.23 3.01 6.76
CA PHE A 220 -9.27 3.04 5.77
C PHE A 220 -8.68 3.00 4.37
N ILE A 221 -9.07 1.99 3.58
CA ILE A 221 -8.68 1.84 2.18
C ILE A 221 -9.95 1.87 1.34
N ASP A 222 -10.04 2.78 0.37
CA ASP A 222 -11.18 2.88 -0.53
C ASP A 222 -10.73 2.91 -1.99
N VAL A 223 -11.14 1.88 -2.72
CA VAL A 223 -10.99 1.73 -4.16
C VAL A 223 -12.35 1.57 -4.84
N SER A 224 -13.41 2.14 -4.27
CA SER A 224 -14.74 2.11 -4.90
C SER A 224 -14.78 2.95 -6.17
N GLY A 225 -15.64 2.57 -7.11
CA GLY A 225 -15.80 3.32 -8.35
C GLY A 225 -17.24 3.38 -8.84
N ASP A 226 -17.56 4.38 -9.66
CA ASP A 226 -18.90 4.58 -10.23
C ASP A 226 -19.29 3.39 -11.12
N ALA A 227 -18.36 2.91 -11.96
CA ALA A 227 -18.57 1.86 -12.97
C ALA A 227 -17.89 0.53 -12.65
N GLY A 228 -17.38 0.37 -11.44
CA GLY A 228 -16.74 -0.85 -10.96
C GLY A 228 -15.77 -0.58 -9.82
N GLY A 229 -15.68 -1.49 -8.84
CA GLY A 229 -14.68 -1.43 -7.79
C GLY A 229 -13.26 -1.70 -8.30
N GLY A 230 -12.25 -1.27 -7.56
CA GLY A 230 -10.84 -1.42 -7.88
C GLY A 230 -10.20 -2.67 -7.28
N LEU A 231 -8.87 -2.63 -7.13
CA LEU A 231 -8.05 -3.73 -6.62
C LEU A 231 -7.32 -3.33 -5.34
N VAL A 232 -7.41 -4.17 -4.32
CA VAL A 232 -6.57 -4.09 -3.11
C VAL A 232 -5.82 -5.40 -2.92
N LEU A 233 -4.48 -5.32 -2.83
CA LEU A 233 -3.62 -6.44 -2.47
C LEU A 233 -2.88 -6.12 -1.17
N VAL A 234 -3.01 -6.99 -0.19
CA VAL A 234 -2.34 -6.89 1.09
C VAL A 234 -1.56 -8.17 1.35
N GLY A 235 -0.23 -8.05 1.38
CA GLY A 235 0.68 -9.14 1.63
C GLY A 235 0.85 -10.16 0.51
N GLY A 236 0.18 -9.99 -0.65
CA GLY A 236 0.34 -10.90 -1.79
C GLY A 236 -0.81 -10.83 -2.79
N ASP A 237 -0.75 -11.62 -3.85
CA ASP A 237 -1.81 -11.79 -4.83
C ASP A 237 -2.57 -13.12 -4.59
N TYR A 238 -3.58 -13.37 -5.41
CA TYR A 238 -4.49 -14.51 -5.35
C TYR A 238 -3.75 -15.83 -5.09
N GLN A 239 -4.08 -16.47 -3.97
CA GLN A 239 -3.47 -17.73 -3.51
C GLN A 239 -1.93 -17.69 -3.44
N GLY A 240 -1.34 -16.51 -3.20
CA GLY A 240 0.12 -16.33 -3.21
C GLY A 240 0.79 -16.60 -4.55
N LEU A 241 0.03 -16.62 -5.63
CA LEU A 241 0.53 -16.91 -6.98
C LEU A 241 1.03 -15.62 -7.67
N GLY A 242 1.75 -15.78 -8.78
CA GLY A 242 2.23 -14.66 -9.58
C GLY A 242 3.63 -14.20 -9.19
N PHE A 243 3.95 -12.93 -9.51
CA PHE A 243 5.29 -12.35 -9.32
C PHE A 243 5.35 -11.33 -8.16
N ILE A 244 4.23 -11.09 -7.49
CA ILE A 244 4.17 -10.18 -6.35
C ILE A 244 4.74 -10.90 -5.12
N PRO A 245 5.69 -10.28 -4.39
CA PRO A 245 6.23 -10.87 -3.16
C PRO A 245 5.11 -11.14 -2.14
N THR A 246 5.19 -12.26 -1.45
CA THR A 246 4.24 -12.65 -0.42
C THR A 246 4.72 -12.25 0.98
N ALA A 247 3.79 -11.84 1.83
CA ALA A 247 4.06 -11.61 3.24
C ALA A 247 4.19 -12.92 4.01
N VAL A 248 4.97 -12.91 5.06
CA VAL A 248 5.00 -13.99 6.06
C VAL A 248 3.78 -13.87 6.98
N GLU A 249 3.43 -12.64 7.36
CA GLU A 249 2.32 -12.37 8.28
C GLU A 249 1.52 -11.13 7.87
N ASN A 250 0.18 -11.23 8.01
CA ASN A 250 -0.74 -10.11 7.92
C ASN A 250 -1.55 -9.95 9.21
N TYR A 251 -1.79 -8.71 9.60
CA TYR A 251 -2.72 -8.34 10.67
C TYR A 251 -3.68 -7.25 10.20
N VAL A 252 -4.99 -7.45 10.39
CA VAL A 252 -6.04 -6.47 10.08
C VAL A 252 -6.93 -6.28 11.31
N GLY A 253 -6.84 -5.12 11.92
CA GLY A 253 -7.54 -4.78 13.17
C GLY A 253 -9.06 -4.64 13.02
N PRO A 254 -9.81 -4.65 14.13
CA PRO A 254 -11.29 -4.71 14.11
C PRO A 254 -11.99 -3.44 13.59
N ASN A 255 -11.31 -2.29 13.64
CA ASN A 255 -11.88 -1.02 13.14
C ASN A 255 -11.41 -0.68 11.71
N VAL A 256 -10.64 -1.57 11.09
CA VAL A 256 -10.15 -1.39 9.72
C VAL A 256 -11.28 -1.61 8.73
N SER A 257 -11.37 -0.75 7.72
CA SER A 257 -12.37 -0.87 6.67
C SER A 257 -11.73 -0.78 5.28
N ILE A 258 -12.10 -1.72 4.42
CA ILE A 258 -11.63 -1.82 3.04
C ILE A 258 -12.83 -1.83 2.11
N PHE A 259 -12.95 -0.82 1.23
CA PHE A 259 -14.07 -0.69 0.31
C PHE A 259 -13.59 -0.78 -1.15
N ALA A 260 -14.27 -1.62 -1.90
CA ALA A 260 -14.07 -1.83 -3.33
C ALA A 260 -15.42 -1.96 -4.05
N ASP A 261 -16.38 -1.12 -3.69
CA ASP A 261 -17.73 -1.17 -4.24
C ASP A 261 -17.79 -0.65 -5.69
N ALA A 262 -18.69 -1.22 -6.49
CA ALA A 262 -19.26 -0.52 -7.62
C ALA A 262 -20.45 0.31 -7.11
N VAL A 263 -20.50 1.62 -7.39
CA VAL A 263 -21.52 2.51 -6.83
C VAL A 263 -22.77 2.54 -7.70
N THR A 264 -22.62 2.90 -8.97
CA THR A 264 -23.75 3.04 -9.89
C THR A 264 -23.99 1.76 -10.71
N GLY A 265 -22.98 1.27 -11.37
CA GLY A 265 -23.04 0.05 -12.20
C GLY A 265 -21.70 -0.65 -12.24
N GLY A 266 -21.65 -1.85 -12.80
CA GLY A 266 -20.43 -2.66 -12.85
C GLY A 266 -20.27 -3.59 -11.66
N ASN A 267 -19.22 -4.40 -11.70
CA ASN A 267 -18.96 -5.40 -10.68
C ASN A 267 -18.22 -4.79 -9.47
N GLY A 268 -18.45 -5.34 -8.29
CA GLY A 268 -17.62 -5.07 -7.12
C GLY A 268 -16.15 -5.40 -7.40
N GLY A 269 -15.24 -4.75 -6.67
CA GLY A 269 -13.81 -4.90 -6.87
C GLY A 269 -13.25 -6.19 -6.29
N ARG A 270 -11.93 -6.26 -6.27
CA ARG A 270 -11.19 -7.42 -5.78
C ARG A 270 -10.30 -7.02 -4.62
N THR A 271 -10.41 -7.75 -3.51
CA THR A 271 -9.61 -7.54 -2.31
C THR A 271 -8.93 -8.85 -1.91
N ILE A 272 -7.61 -8.84 -1.75
CA ILE A 272 -6.83 -10.02 -1.43
C ILE A 272 -5.95 -9.73 -0.22
N PHE A 273 -6.03 -10.63 0.76
CA PHE A 273 -5.16 -10.71 1.93
C PHE A 273 -4.49 -12.07 1.93
N TRP A 274 -3.18 -12.09 1.67
CA TRP A 274 -2.41 -13.32 1.60
C TRP A 274 -1.15 -13.24 2.46
N ALA A 275 -0.91 -14.29 3.24
CA ALA A 275 0.38 -14.51 3.90
C ALA A 275 0.79 -15.98 3.81
N ASP A 276 2.09 -16.23 3.64
CA ASP A 276 2.63 -17.59 3.55
C ASP A 276 2.53 -18.34 4.89
N ARG A 277 2.56 -17.61 6.01
CA ARG A 277 2.40 -18.22 7.33
C ARG A 277 1.05 -17.89 7.94
N ARG A 278 0.79 -16.61 8.30
CA ARG A 278 -0.36 -16.26 9.13
C ARG A 278 -1.08 -14.99 8.66
N THR A 279 -2.41 -15.08 8.63
CA THR A 279 -3.29 -13.91 8.49
C THR A 279 -4.26 -13.83 9.66
N ASP A 280 -4.25 -12.70 10.40
CA ASP A 280 -5.23 -12.35 11.42
C ASP A 280 -6.14 -11.25 10.86
N PHE A 281 -7.39 -11.56 10.59
CA PHE A 281 -8.34 -10.63 9.98
C PHE A 281 -9.56 -10.39 10.88
N PHE A 282 -9.73 -9.16 11.35
CA PHE A 282 -10.86 -8.74 12.20
C PHE A 282 -11.66 -7.57 11.61
N GLY A 283 -11.22 -7.02 10.48
CA GLY A 283 -11.76 -5.83 9.83
C GLY A 283 -13.02 -6.08 9.01
N THR A 284 -13.38 -5.09 8.21
CA THR A 284 -14.52 -5.12 7.30
C THR A 284 -14.07 -4.96 5.85
N ILE A 285 -14.52 -5.87 4.98
CA ILE A 285 -14.40 -5.76 3.52
C ILE A 285 -15.77 -5.51 2.93
N ARG A 286 -15.84 -4.60 1.96
CA ARG A 286 -17.03 -4.36 1.17
C ARG A 286 -16.65 -4.24 -0.31
N SER A 287 -17.18 -5.17 -1.11
CA SER A 287 -16.92 -5.26 -2.56
C SER A 287 -18.23 -5.55 -3.30
N ARG A 288 -19.22 -4.65 -3.15
CA ARG A 288 -20.58 -4.85 -3.65
C ARG A 288 -20.70 -4.51 -5.13
N GLY A 289 -21.61 -5.20 -5.80
CA GLY A 289 -22.02 -4.87 -7.16
C GLY A 289 -22.81 -3.57 -7.25
N GLY A 290 -22.79 -2.93 -8.41
CA GLY A 290 -23.43 -1.65 -8.66
C GLY A 290 -24.94 -1.66 -8.45
N ARG A 291 -25.47 -0.52 -8.01
CA ARG A 291 -26.90 -0.37 -7.71
C ARG A 291 -27.82 -0.66 -8.90
N LEU A 292 -27.40 -0.35 -10.14
CA LEU A 292 -28.21 -0.53 -11.33
C LEU A 292 -27.99 -1.89 -12.00
N PHE A 293 -26.75 -2.36 -12.04
CA PHE A 293 -26.32 -3.64 -12.62
C PHE A 293 -24.90 -3.97 -12.17
N GLY A 294 -24.54 -5.23 -12.28
CA GLY A 294 -23.21 -5.75 -11.96
C GLY A 294 -23.23 -6.78 -10.84
N ASP A 295 -22.29 -7.68 -10.87
CA ASP A 295 -22.13 -8.74 -9.88
C ASP A 295 -21.35 -8.22 -8.65
N GLY A 296 -21.50 -8.89 -7.53
CA GLY A 296 -20.64 -8.69 -6.35
C GLY A 296 -19.19 -9.01 -6.68
N GLY A 297 -18.29 -8.43 -5.90
CA GLY A 297 -16.84 -8.58 -6.11
C GLY A 297 -16.27 -9.85 -5.50
N PHE A 298 -14.97 -9.87 -5.33
CA PHE A 298 -14.23 -10.99 -4.80
C PHE A 298 -13.38 -10.55 -3.62
N ALA A 299 -13.46 -11.28 -2.52
CA ALA A 299 -12.60 -11.13 -1.36
C ALA A 299 -11.86 -12.44 -1.09
N GLU A 300 -10.57 -12.38 -0.84
CA GLU A 300 -9.78 -13.49 -0.32
C GLU A 300 -9.14 -13.09 0.99
N VAL A 301 -9.26 -13.94 2.00
CA VAL A 301 -8.55 -13.78 3.27
C VAL A 301 -7.89 -15.11 3.59
N SER A 302 -6.59 -15.20 3.35
CA SER A 302 -5.84 -16.45 3.39
C SER A 302 -4.55 -16.28 4.17
N GLY A 303 -4.29 -17.21 5.06
CA GLY A 303 -3.00 -17.46 5.68
C GLY A 303 -2.70 -18.93 5.45
N LYS A 304 -1.71 -19.23 4.62
CA LYS A 304 -1.46 -20.57 4.13
C LYS A 304 -1.34 -21.59 5.27
N GLU A 305 -0.56 -21.28 6.31
CA GLU A 305 -0.40 -22.17 7.48
C GLU A 305 -1.47 -21.88 8.56
N GLU A 306 -1.73 -20.59 8.85
CA GLU A 306 -2.61 -20.18 9.93
C GLU A 306 -3.54 -19.04 9.45
N LEU A 307 -4.84 -19.21 9.67
CA LEU A 307 -5.84 -18.17 9.42
C LEU A 307 -6.64 -17.89 10.69
N TYR A 308 -6.75 -16.62 11.03
CA TYR A 308 -7.69 -16.11 12.01
C TYR A 308 -8.67 -15.18 11.30
N PHE A 309 -9.89 -15.65 11.07
CA PHE A 309 -10.93 -14.84 10.46
C PHE A 309 -12.06 -14.60 11.45
N SER A 310 -12.28 -13.35 11.81
CA SER A 310 -13.41 -12.90 12.65
C SER A 310 -13.86 -11.49 12.20
N GLY A 311 -13.74 -11.21 10.92
CA GLY A 311 -14.16 -9.98 10.28
C GLY A 311 -15.51 -10.07 9.61
N SER A 312 -15.92 -9.00 8.94
CA SER A 312 -17.15 -8.92 8.14
C SER A 312 -16.81 -8.71 6.67
N VAL A 313 -17.53 -9.44 5.79
CA VAL A 313 -17.36 -9.35 4.34
C VAL A 313 -18.73 -9.22 3.67
N ASP A 314 -18.86 -8.21 2.79
CA ASP A 314 -20.05 -7.96 1.99
C ASP A 314 -19.68 -7.86 0.52
N THR A 315 -19.98 -8.94 -0.24
CA THR A 315 -19.84 -9.00 -1.69
C THR A 315 -21.19 -9.12 -2.39
N THR A 316 -22.24 -8.56 -1.81
CA THR A 316 -23.60 -8.63 -2.36
C THR A 316 -23.74 -7.82 -3.64
N ALA A 317 -24.77 -8.13 -4.41
CA ALA A 317 -25.18 -7.36 -5.60
C ALA A 317 -26.68 -7.09 -5.54
N ALA A 318 -27.07 -5.82 -5.76
CA ALA A 318 -28.48 -5.44 -5.78
C ALA A 318 -29.22 -5.99 -7.03
N ASN A 319 -28.55 -6.01 -8.18
CA ASN A 319 -29.09 -6.43 -9.48
C ASN A 319 -28.05 -7.27 -10.26
N GLY A 320 -27.49 -8.28 -9.61
CA GLY A 320 -26.51 -9.19 -10.17
C GLY A 320 -26.34 -10.43 -9.31
N LYS A 321 -25.34 -11.24 -9.61
CA LYS A 321 -24.97 -12.39 -8.78
C LYS A 321 -24.16 -11.92 -7.58
N SER A 322 -24.36 -12.57 -6.45
CA SER A 322 -23.48 -12.38 -5.28
C SER A 322 -22.05 -12.73 -5.63
N GLY A 323 -21.12 -11.98 -5.05
CA GLY A 323 -19.70 -12.26 -5.14
C GLY A 323 -19.26 -13.35 -4.16
N THR A 324 -17.96 -13.49 -3.99
CA THR A 324 -17.34 -14.60 -3.23
C THR A 324 -16.37 -14.09 -2.19
N LEU A 325 -16.41 -14.73 -1.01
CA LEU A 325 -15.32 -14.73 -0.01
C LEU A 325 -14.61 -16.08 -0.10
N LEU A 326 -13.32 -16.06 -0.40
CA LEU A 326 -12.44 -17.24 -0.33
C LEU A 326 -11.66 -17.23 0.99
N LEU A 327 -11.72 -18.34 1.70
CA LEU A 327 -10.88 -18.65 2.86
C LEU A 327 -10.05 -19.89 2.53
N ASP A 328 -8.72 -19.74 2.43
CA ASP A 328 -7.83 -20.81 1.92
C ASP A 328 -6.62 -21.05 2.85
N PRO A 329 -6.82 -21.63 4.05
CA PRO A 329 -5.74 -22.17 4.87
C PRO A 329 -5.48 -23.65 4.55
N ASP A 330 -4.37 -24.21 5.03
CA ASP A 330 -4.04 -25.64 4.87
C ASP A 330 -5.09 -26.57 5.46
N TYR A 331 -5.67 -26.21 6.62
CA TYR A 331 -6.70 -26.99 7.30
C TYR A 331 -7.85 -26.09 7.77
N ILE A 332 -9.08 -26.56 7.62
CA ILE A 332 -10.30 -25.89 8.10
C ILE A 332 -11.07 -26.82 9.05
N THR A 333 -11.50 -26.28 10.18
CA THR A 333 -12.46 -26.93 11.08
C THR A 333 -13.65 -26.01 11.30
N ILE A 334 -14.86 -26.45 11.03
CA ILE A 334 -16.10 -25.73 11.31
C ILE A 334 -16.74 -26.32 12.56
N SER A 335 -16.92 -25.48 13.57
CA SER A 335 -17.59 -25.85 14.82
C SER A 335 -18.98 -25.21 14.91
N GLY A 336 -19.97 -25.97 15.31
CA GLY A 336 -21.33 -25.47 15.53
C GLY A 336 -21.41 -24.49 16.70
N GLY A 337 -22.41 -23.60 16.67
CA GLY A 337 -22.71 -22.64 17.74
C GLY A 337 -21.83 -21.39 17.70
N SER A 338 -21.65 -20.78 18.88
CA SER A 338 -20.94 -19.51 19.01
C SER A 338 -19.58 -19.71 19.66
N GLY A 339 -18.56 -19.06 19.09
CA GLY A 339 -17.21 -19.06 19.62
C GLY A 339 -16.35 -17.99 18.98
N THR A 340 -15.11 -17.89 19.42
CA THR A 340 -14.09 -17.02 18.80
C THR A 340 -13.26 -17.89 17.86
N ALA A 341 -13.06 -17.45 16.62
CA ALA A 341 -12.15 -18.13 15.71
C ALA A 341 -10.80 -18.31 16.39
N SER A 342 -10.20 -19.48 16.26
CA SER A 342 -8.88 -19.76 16.82
C SER A 342 -7.99 -20.43 15.80
N ALA A 343 -6.78 -19.91 15.59
CA ALA A 343 -5.72 -20.70 15.01
C ALA A 343 -5.20 -21.65 16.08
N SER A 344 -5.15 -22.92 15.81
CA SER A 344 -4.40 -23.85 16.67
C SER A 344 -2.97 -23.93 16.17
N ALA A 345 -2.03 -24.26 17.06
CA ALA A 345 -0.60 -24.33 16.79
C ALA A 345 -0.15 -25.41 15.75
N ALA A 346 -1.06 -25.91 14.96
CA ALA A 346 -0.82 -26.97 13.98
C ALA A 346 -1.60 -26.71 12.69
N SER A 347 -1.30 -25.61 12.01
CA SER A 347 -1.78 -25.32 10.63
C SER A 347 -3.31 -25.50 10.46
N SER A 348 -4.12 -25.23 11.49
CA SER A 348 -5.57 -25.43 11.42
C SER A 348 -6.34 -24.16 11.75
N PHE A 349 -7.23 -23.78 10.85
CA PHE A 349 -8.22 -22.76 11.07
C PHE A 349 -9.48 -23.39 11.67
N THR A 350 -9.87 -22.96 12.87
CA THR A 350 -11.18 -23.28 13.43
C THR A 350 -12.07 -22.07 13.38
N THR A 351 -13.18 -22.17 12.66
CA THR A 351 -14.21 -21.13 12.64
C THR A 351 -15.50 -21.64 13.27
N TYR A 352 -16.37 -20.76 13.71
CA TYR A 352 -17.66 -21.07 14.29
C TYR A 352 -18.78 -20.58 13.40
N GLU A 353 -19.93 -21.23 13.49
CA GLU A 353 -21.14 -20.94 12.73
C GLU A 353 -21.49 -19.45 12.80
N ASN A 354 -21.49 -18.84 13.99
CA ASN A 354 -21.79 -17.43 14.18
C ASN A 354 -20.86 -16.46 13.44
N ILE A 355 -19.61 -16.86 13.17
CA ILE A 355 -18.65 -16.04 12.41
C ILE A 355 -18.98 -16.09 10.91
N LEU A 356 -19.29 -17.28 10.40
CA LEU A 356 -19.70 -17.45 9.00
C LEU A 356 -21.05 -16.78 8.73
N GLU A 357 -21.98 -16.83 9.69
CA GLU A 357 -23.27 -16.13 9.63
C GLU A 357 -23.14 -14.59 9.71
N SER A 358 -22.02 -14.07 10.22
CA SER A 358 -21.74 -12.61 10.23
C SER A 358 -21.33 -12.07 8.85
N VAL A 359 -20.96 -12.94 7.91
CA VAL A 359 -20.77 -12.58 6.51
C VAL A 359 -22.14 -12.24 5.91
N ALA A 360 -22.21 -11.24 5.02
CA ALA A 360 -23.46 -10.81 4.42
C ALA A 360 -24.21 -12.00 3.78
N SER A 361 -25.49 -12.12 4.09
CA SER A 361 -26.33 -13.32 3.87
C SER A 361 -26.41 -13.83 2.43
N THR A 362 -25.98 -13.04 1.47
CA THR A 362 -25.93 -13.42 0.04
C THR A 362 -24.52 -13.50 -0.51
N THR A 363 -23.46 -13.29 0.30
CA THR A 363 -22.08 -13.53 -0.09
C THR A 363 -21.83 -15.05 -0.20
N ASN A 364 -21.28 -15.51 -1.31
CA ASN A 364 -20.84 -16.91 -1.41
C ASN A 364 -19.56 -17.10 -0.58
N ILE A 365 -19.50 -18.15 0.21
CA ILE A 365 -18.30 -18.48 0.99
C ILE A 365 -17.69 -19.75 0.39
N ASP A 366 -16.50 -19.60 -0.18
CA ASP A 366 -15.70 -20.71 -0.67
C ASP A 366 -14.61 -21.01 0.38
N MET A 367 -14.56 -22.23 0.86
CA MET A 367 -13.52 -22.70 1.76
C MET A 367 -12.71 -23.75 1.04
N VAL A 368 -11.43 -23.46 0.89
CA VAL A 368 -10.48 -24.37 0.25
C VAL A 368 -9.42 -24.75 1.28
N ALA A 369 -9.08 -26.01 1.36
CA ALA A 369 -8.02 -26.47 2.22
C ALA A 369 -7.12 -27.41 1.43
N THR A 370 -5.83 -27.21 1.51
CA THR A 370 -4.84 -28.03 0.79
C THR A 370 -4.79 -29.46 1.36
N SER A 371 -5.09 -29.63 2.64
CA SER A 371 -4.94 -30.91 3.33
C SER A 371 -6.26 -31.52 3.81
N SER A 372 -7.18 -30.79 4.43
CA SER A 372 -8.52 -31.27 4.82
C SER A 372 -9.46 -30.16 5.29
N ILE A 373 -10.75 -30.41 5.15
CA ILE A 373 -11.84 -29.61 5.70
C ILE A 373 -12.54 -30.41 6.77
#